data_6ace8cb8aec44add20102fbc7167ab26
#
_entry.id   6ace8cb8aec44add20102fbc7167ab26
#
_cell.length_a   1.000
_cell.length_b   1.000
_cell.length_c   1.000
_cell.angle_alpha   90.00
_cell.angle_beta   90.00
_cell.angle_gamma   90.00
#
_symmetry.space_group_name_H-M   'P 1'
#
loop_
_entity.id
_entity.type
_entity.pdbx_description
1 polymer ?
#
loop_
_entity_poly.entity_id
_entity_poly.type
_entity_poly.pdbx_seq_one_letter_code
_entity_poly.pdbx_strand_id
1 'polypeptide(L)'
;QRQMCIRDRPIRTPRPINKRLPISKPLITGQRIVDTVLPLAKGGTAAIPGGFGTGKTMTQHQLAKWCDADIIVYIGCGERGNEMTQVLEEFSELIDPKSNRPLTDRTVLIANTSNMPVAAREASIYTGITLAEYYRDMGYHIAIMADSTSRWAEALREISGRLEEMLAEEGFPAYLPSRLSEFYERAGYVETMNGREGSATIIGAVSPQGSDFSEPVTQNTKRFVRCFWALDKNLAYARHYPAINWNMSYSEYSDDLAEYYNEHVGEEFC
;
A
#
# COMPACT_ATOMS: atom_id res chain seq x y z
N GLN A 1 19.94 1.51 33.10
CA GLN A 1 19.36 2.53 32.20
C GLN A 1 19.62 2.07 30.75
N ARG A 2 18.61 1.59 30.05
CA ARG A 2 18.70 1.42 28.60
C ARG A 2 18.79 2.82 28.01
N GLN A 3 19.90 3.16 27.39
CA GLN A 3 19.95 4.31 26.52
C GLN A 3 18.93 4.06 25.41
N MET A 4 17.90 4.91 25.34
CA MET A 4 16.97 4.87 24.23
C MET A 4 17.76 5.10 22.94
N CYS A 5 17.75 4.11 22.07
CA CYS A 5 18.32 4.26 20.75
C CYS A 5 17.57 5.36 20.00
N ILE A 6 18.26 6.20 19.24
CA ILE A 6 17.64 7.23 18.38
C ILE A 6 16.57 6.63 17.44
N ARG A 7 16.64 5.33 17.19
CA ARG A 7 15.71 4.59 16.34
C ARG A 7 14.47 4.05 17.07
N ASP A 8 14.47 4.06 18.41
CA ASP A 8 13.34 3.60 19.20
C ASP A 8 12.19 4.61 19.06
N ARG A 9 11.09 4.20 18.41
CA ARG A 9 9.92 5.02 18.25
C ARG A 9 8.65 4.21 18.42
N PRO A 10 7.57 4.80 18.94
CA PRO A 10 6.27 4.18 18.93
C PRO A 10 5.82 3.97 17.47
N ILE A 11 5.44 2.77 17.11
CA ILE A 11 5.07 2.43 15.73
C ILE A 11 3.77 3.11 15.28
N ARG A 12 2.89 3.47 16.19
CA ARG A 12 1.64 4.20 15.91
C ARG A 12 1.84 5.69 15.68
N THR A 13 2.94 6.25 16.11
CA THR A 13 3.21 7.69 15.97
C THR A 13 3.97 7.96 14.68
N PRO A 14 3.46 8.80 13.77
CA PRO A 14 4.18 9.20 12.58
C PRO A 14 5.54 9.84 12.91
N ARG A 15 6.53 9.60 12.06
CA ARG A 15 7.82 10.26 12.19
C ARG A 15 7.71 11.74 11.82
N PRO A 16 8.39 12.64 12.53
CA PRO A 16 8.34 14.06 12.24
C PRO A 16 8.93 14.35 10.86
N ILE A 17 8.37 15.33 10.19
CA ILE A 17 8.81 15.86 8.90
C ILE A 17 9.02 17.36 9.04
N ASN A 18 9.86 17.94 8.18
CA ASN A 18 10.01 19.39 8.14
C ASN A 18 8.79 20.03 7.45
N LYS A 19 8.47 19.54 6.25
CA LYS A 19 7.37 20.06 5.44
C LYS A 19 6.78 18.98 4.54
N ARG A 20 5.46 18.99 4.34
CA ARG A 20 4.82 18.25 3.25
C ARG A 20 4.99 19.04 1.95
N LEU A 21 5.48 18.36 0.93
CA LEU A 21 5.63 18.93 -0.40
C LEU A 21 4.39 18.61 -1.26
N PRO A 22 4.06 19.43 -2.24
CA PRO A 22 3.02 19.11 -3.20
C PRO A 22 3.42 17.87 -4.00
N ILE A 23 2.44 17.07 -4.35
CA ILE A 23 2.61 15.90 -5.20
C ILE A 23 2.79 16.38 -6.63
N SER A 24 3.94 16.06 -7.24
CA SER A 24 4.28 16.52 -8.59
C SER A 24 4.98 15.46 -9.44
N LYS A 25 5.35 14.33 -8.86
CA LYS A 25 6.09 13.28 -9.56
C LYS A 25 5.31 11.97 -9.59
N PRO A 26 5.14 11.34 -10.76
CA PRO A 26 4.47 10.05 -10.85
C PRO A 26 5.32 8.94 -10.25
N LEU A 27 4.67 7.92 -9.70
CA LEU A 27 5.26 6.62 -9.45
C LEU A 27 5.03 5.75 -10.67
N ILE A 28 6.05 5.55 -11.47
CA ILE A 28 5.96 4.70 -12.66
C ILE A 28 5.91 3.24 -12.21
N THR A 29 4.84 2.57 -12.55
CA THR A 29 4.56 1.20 -12.09
C THR A 29 4.98 0.13 -13.09
N GLY A 30 5.19 0.49 -14.35
CA GLY A 30 5.45 -0.42 -15.45
C GLY A 30 4.19 -1.10 -16.00
N GLN A 31 3.01 -0.81 -15.45
CA GLN A 31 1.72 -1.28 -15.95
C GLN A 31 1.08 -0.18 -16.81
N ARG A 32 0.91 -0.44 -18.11
CA ARG A 32 0.41 0.58 -19.06
C ARG A 32 -0.90 1.22 -18.61
N ILE A 33 -1.88 0.41 -18.20
CA ILE A 33 -3.19 0.93 -17.79
C ILE A 33 -3.10 1.83 -16.56
N VAL A 34 -2.19 1.52 -15.66
CA VAL A 34 -1.95 2.36 -14.47
C VAL A 34 -1.25 3.65 -14.88
N ASP A 35 -0.13 3.54 -15.57
CA ASP A 35 0.73 4.69 -15.85
C ASP A 35 0.09 5.69 -16.85
N THR A 36 -0.91 5.25 -17.64
CA THR A 36 -1.57 6.11 -18.62
C THR A 36 -2.95 6.62 -18.21
N VAL A 37 -3.79 5.75 -17.63
CA VAL A 37 -5.20 6.05 -17.36
C VAL A 37 -5.49 6.24 -15.88
N LEU A 38 -4.76 5.55 -15.02
CA LEU A 38 -4.98 5.51 -13.57
C LEU A 38 -3.69 5.83 -12.81
N PRO A 39 -3.02 6.95 -13.09
CA PRO A 39 -1.67 7.22 -12.57
C PRO A 39 -1.65 7.32 -11.06
N LEU A 40 -0.54 6.85 -10.49
CA LEU A 40 -0.23 6.99 -9.08
C LEU A 40 0.96 7.93 -8.92
N ALA A 41 0.88 8.81 -7.96
CA ALA A 41 1.96 9.75 -7.67
C ALA A 41 2.85 9.25 -6.52
N LYS A 42 4.12 9.64 -6.51
CA LYS A 42 5.01 9.44 -5.37
C LYS A 42 4.49 10.16 -4.14
N GLY A 43 4.35 9.44 -3.05
CA GLY A 43 3.71 9.95 -1.85
C GLY A 43 2.18 9.87 -1.87
N GLY A 44 1.60 9.24 -2.88
CA GLY A 44 0.16 9.04 -2.99
C GLY A 44 -0.37 7.82 -2.26
N THR A 45 -1.67 7.62 -2.37
CA THR A 45 -2.39 6.49 -1.79
C THR A 45 -3.19 5.77 -2.86
N ALA A 46 -3.10 4.46 -2.90
CA ALA A 46 -3.86 3.61 -3.80
C ALA A 46 -4.47 2.43 -3.06
N ALA A 47 -5.58 1.95 -3.55
CA ALA A 47 -6.18 0.70 -3.11
C ALA A 47 -6.41 -0.25 -4.29
N ILE A 48 -6.19 -1.54 -4.04
CA ILE A 48 -6.45 -2.62 -4.99
C ILE A 48 -7.54 -3.53 -4.38
N PRO A 49 -8.80 -3.18 -4.51
CA PRO A 49 -9.88 -4.06 -4.07
C PRO A 49 -10.12 -5.15 -5.11
N GLY A 50 -10.31 -6.36 -4.64
CA GLY A 50 -10.63 -7.48 -5.50
C GLY A 50 -10.92 -8.74 -4.70
N GLY A 51 -11.85 -9.55 -5.18
CA GLY A 51 -12.18 -10.84 -4.58
C GLY A 51 -11.05 -11.86 -4.75
N PHE A 52 -11.28 -13.04 -4.19
CA PHE A 52 -10.35 -14.15 -4.36
C PHE A 52 -10.19 -14.53 -5.85
N GLY A 53 -8.95 -14.75 -6.26
CA GLY A 53 -8.62 -15.16 -7.63
C GLY A 53 -8.64 -14.04 -8.69
N THR A 54 -8.81 -12.78 -8.30
CA THR A 54 -8.77 -11.64 -9.24
C THR A 54 -7.37 -11.15 -9.57
N GLY A 55 -6.35 -11.72 -8.94
CA GLY A 55 -4.94 -11.39 -9.20
C GLY A 55 -4.37 -10.24 -8.38
N LYS A 56 -4.93 -9.94 -7.19
CA LYS A 56 -4.41 -8.89 -6.29
C LYS A 56 -2.92 -9.04 -5.99
N THR A 57 -2.56 -10.19 -5.44
CA THR A 57 -1.17 -10.49 -5.06
C THR A 57 -0.25 -10.43 -6.26
N MET A 58 -0.64 -10.99 -7.40
CA MET A 58 0.16 -10.92 -8.63
C MET A 58 0.33 -9.47 -9.12
N THR A 59 -0.72 -8.65 -9.02
CA THR A 59 -0.64 -7.23 -9.36
C THR A 59 0.37 -6.52 -8.47
N GLN A 60 0.34 -6.76 -7.15
CA GLN A 60 1.30 -6.18 -6.23
C GLN A 60 2.74 -6.66 -6.48
N HIS A 61 2.95 -7.94 -6.83
CA HIS A 61 4.26 -8.45 -7.19
C HIS A 61 4.81 -7.78 -8.46
N GLN A 62 3.98 -7.58 -9.47
CA GLN A 62 4.38 -6.87 -10.68
C GLN A 62 4.71 -5.40 -10.40
N LEU A 63 3.92 -4.74 -9.55
CA LEU A 63 4.22 -3.39 -9.09
C LEU A 63 5.55 -3.34 -8.33
N ALA A 64 5.79 -4.28 -7.42
CA ALA A 64 7.04 -4.37 -6.68
C ALA A 64 8.25 -4.55 -7.59
N LYS A 65 8.13 -5.36 -8.64
CA LYS A 65 9.21 -5.62 -9.59
C LYS A 65 9.54 -4.41 -10.45
N TRP A 66 8.53 -3.76 -11.00
CA TRP A 66 8.71 -2.78 -12.07
C TRP A 66 8.63 -1.32 -11.63
N CYS A 67 8.09 -1.03 -10.44
CA CYS A 67 7.95 0.34 -9.99
C CYS A 67 9.31 1.02 -9.80
N ASP A 68 9.31 2.33 -9.98
CA ASP A 68 10.52 3.15 -9.87
C ASP A 68 10.84 3.60 -8.42
N ALA A 69 10.20 3.00 -7.43
CA ALA A 69 10.56 3.20 -6.03
C ALA A 69 11.96 2.64 -5.72
N ASP A 70 12.65 3.30 -4.81
CA ASP A 70 13.99 2.87 -4.38
C ASP A 70 13.93 1.63 -3.49
N ILE A 71 12.97 1.59 -2.58
CA ILE A 71 12.76 0.50 -1.62
C ILE A 71 11.29 0.11 -1.61
N ILE A 72 11.04 -1.19 -1.55
CA ILE A 72 9.72 -1.78 -1.40
C ILE A 72 9.57 -2.26 0.04
N VAL A 73 8.46 -1.92 0.68
CA VAL A 73 8.04 -2.53 1.94
C VAL A 73 6.79 -3.36 1.69
N TYR A 74 6.94 -4.66 1.68
CA TYR A 74 5.84 -5.59 1.49
C TYR A 74 5.37 -6.10 2.85
N ILE A 75 4.10 -5.89 3.18
CA ILE A 75 3.48 -6.29 4.43
C ILE A 75 2.45 -7.36 4.14
N GLY A 76 2.79 -8.61 4.41
CA GLY A 76 1.82 -9.70 4.44
C GLY A 76 1.12 -9.70 5.80
N CYS A 77 -0.14 -9.29 5.82
CA CYS A 77 -0.92 -9.16 7.05
C CYS A 77 -1.99 -10.26 7.12
N GLY A 78 -1.76 -11.26 7.96
CA GLY A 78 -2.69 -12.36 8.16
C GLY A 78 -2.80 -13.32 6.99
N GLU A 79 -1.78 -13.38 6.14
CA GLU A 79 -1.73 -14.27 4.98
C GLU A 79 -1.41 -15.72 5.38
N ARG A 80 -1.65 -16.65 4.47
CA ARG A 80 -1.32 -18.04 4.71
C ARG A 80 0.20 -18.24 4.66
N GLY A 81 0.72 -19.13 5.50
CA GLY A 81 2.16 -19.39 5.57
C GLY A 81 2.76 -19.83 4.24
N ASN A 82 2.06 -20.67 3.48
CA ASN A 82 2.49 -21.09 2.15
C ASN A 82 2.52 -19.94 1.13
N GLU A 83 1.57 -19.01 1.19
CA GLU A 83 1.57 -17.82 0.33
C GLU A 83 2.75 -16.90 0.65
N MET A 84 3.05 -16.71 1.93
CA MET A 84 4.22 -15.92 2.36
C MET A 84 5.55 -16.58 1.96
N THR A 85 5.64 -17.90 2.02
CA THR A 85 6.83 -18.63 1.53
C THR A 85 6.99 -18.44 0.03
N GLN A 86 5.91 -18.56 -0.73
CA GLN A 86 5.91 -18.32 -2.17
C GLN A 86 6.35 -16.88 -2.52
N VAL A 87 5.85 -15.88 -1.79
CA VAL A 87 6.29 -14.48 -1.97
C VAL A 87 7.79 -14.34 -1.76
N LEU A 88 8.32 -14.96 -0.72
CA LEU A 88 9.76 -14.91 -0.43
C LEU A 88 10.58 -15.58 -1.53
N GLU A 89 10.16 -16.75 -2.00
CA GLU A 89 10.80 -17.47 -3.10
C GLU A 89 10.76 -16.65 -4.40
N GLU A 90 9.58 -16.15 -4.78
CA GLU A 90 9.42 -15.31 -5.98
C GLU A 90 10.30 -14.06 -5.92
N PHE A 91 10.33 -13.36 -4.79
CA PHE A 91 11.14 -12.14 -4.65
C PHE A 91 12.65 -12.43 -4.65
N SER A 92 13.07 -13.62 -4.22
CA SER A 92 14.48 -14.04 -4.28
C SER A 92 14.92 -14.43 -5.70
N GLU A 93 13.99 -14.95 -6.51
CA GLU A 93 14.25 -15.33 -7.90
C GLU A 93 14.10 -14.15 -8.87
N LEU A 94 13.24 -13.18 -8.55
CA LEU A 94 13.03 -11.99 -9.37
C LEU A 94 14.27 -11.10 -9.33
N ILE A 95 14.71 -10.72 -10.52
CA ILE A 95 15.81 -9.77 -10.68
C ILE A 95 15.25 -8.37 -10.89
N ASP A 96 15.72 -7.43 -10.09
CA ASP A 96 15.41 -6.01 -10.26
C ASP A 96 16.02 -5.50 -11.58
N PRO A 97 15.21 -5.01 -12.50
CA PRO A 97 15.71 -4.56 -13.81
C PRO A 97 16.66 -3.36 -13.76
N LYS A 98 16.66 -2.61 -12.66
CA LYS A 98 17.53 -1.45 -12.47
C LYS A 98 18.92 -1.81 -11.97
N SER A 99 18.98 -2.65 -10.95
CA SER A 99 20.23 -3.01 -10.27
C SER A 99 20.85 -4.31 -10.76
N ASN A 100 20.11 -5.12 -11.52
CA ASN A 100 20.44 -6.48 -11.92
C ASN A 100 20.80 -7.40 -10.73
N ARG A 101 20.17 -7.14 -9.58
CA ARG A 101 20.28 -7.92 -8.34
C ARG A 101 18.95 -8.52 -7.96
N PRO A 102 18.90 -9.51 -7.06
CA PRO A 102 17.63 -10.00 -6.55
C PRO A 102 16.74 -8.88 -6.01
N LEU A 103 15.44 -8.98 -6.25
CA LEU A 103 14.48 -7.98 -5.77
C LEU A 103 14.50 -7.84 -4.24
N THR A 104 14.88 -8.90 -3.53
CA THR A 104 15.06 -8.91 -2.08
C THR A 104 16.07 -7.89 -1.58
N ASP A 105 17.06 -7.49 -2.38
CA ASP A 105 18.08 -6.51 -1.98
C ASP A 105 17.49 -5.10 -1.73
N ARG A 106 16.35 -4.80 -2.34
CA ARG A 106 15.62 -3.54 -2.14
C ARG A 106 14.24 -3.72 -1.49
N THR A 107 13.95 -4.89 -0.93
CA THR A 107 12.65 -5.20 -0.34
C THR A 107 12.78 -5.48 1.15
N VAL A 108 11.91 -4.83 1.94
CA VAL A 108 11.66 -5.20 3.33
C VAL A 108 10.38 -6.04 3.35
N LEU A 109 10.49 -7.29 3.76
CA LEU A 109 9.36 -8.20 3.85
C LEU A 109 8.94 -8.36 5.32
N ILE A 110 7.68 -8.01 5.62
CA ILE A 110 7.05 -8.25 6.92
C ILE A 110 6.04 -9.37 6.74
N ALA A 111 6.37 -10.53 7.27
CA ALA A 111 5.54 -11.73 7.17
C ALA A 111 4.76 -11.94 8.46
N ASN A 112 3.48 -11.57 8.46
CA ASN A 112 2.54 -11.94 9.49
C ASN A 112 1.57 -12.98 8.93
N THR A 113 1.67 -14.19 9.45
CA THR A 113 0.83 -15.32 9.01
C THR A 113 -0.46 -15.42 9.83
N SER A 114 -1.47 -16.07 9.25
CA SER A 114 -2.81 -16.20 9.85
C SER A 114 -2.86 -16.93 11.19
N ASN A 115 -1.83 -17.74 11.51
CA ASN A 115 -1.70 -18.46 12.77
C ASN A 115 -1.03 -17.66 13.88
N MET A 116 -0.54 -16.46 13.59
CA MET A 116 0.06 -15.58 14.59
C MET A 116 -1.01 -14.89 15.45
N PRO A 117 -0.65 -14.44 16.67
CA PRO A 117 -1.58 -13.72 17.54
C PRO A 117 -2.16 -12.47 16.87
N VAL A 118 -3.41 -12.15 17.19
CA VAL A 118 -4.15 -11.00 16.61
C VAL A 118 -3.42 -9.68 16.84
N ALA A 119 -2.84 -9.48 18.02
CA ALA A 119 -2.05 -8.28 18.32
C ALA A 119 -0.83 -8.14 17.43
N ALA A 120 -0.18 -9.24 17.04
CA ALA A 120 0.92 -9.22 16.08
C ALA A 120 0.44 -8.84 14.66
N ARG A 121 -0.76 -9.27 14.29
CA ARG A 121 -1.39 -8.90 13.02
C ARG A 121 -1.68 -7.39 12.98
N GLU A 122 -2.25 -6.84 14.04
CA GLU A 122 -2.45 -5.39 14.14
C GLU A 122 -1.13 -4.63 14.07
N ALA A 123 -0.12 -5.08 14.80
CA ALA A 123 1.18 -4.42 14.85
C ALA A 123 1.96 -4.48 13.52
N SER A 124 1.72 -5.48 12.68
CA SER A 124 2.48 -5.68 11.43
C SER A 124 2.35 -4.48 10.47
N ILE A 125 1.17 -3.91 10.36
CA ILE A 125 0.89 -2.73 9.52
C ILE A 125 1.68 -1.53 10.02
N TYR A 126 1.63 -1.25 11.32
CA TYR A 126 2.36 -0.13 11.91
C TYR A 126 3.88 -0.30 11.85
N THR A 127 4.35 -1.53 12.01
CA THR A 127 5.78 -1.85 11.88
C THR A 127 6.26 -1.57 10.46
N GLY A 128 5.51 -1.99 9.47
CA GLY A 128 5.84 -1.76 8.06
C GLY A 128 5.89 -0.29 7.69
N ILE A 129 4.87 0.48 8.07
CA ILE A 129 4.84 1.91 7.75
C ILE A 129 5.94 2.69 8.51
N THR A 130 6.28 2.27 9.72
CA THR A 130 7.36 2.90 10.49
C THR A 130 8.73 2.66 9.87
N LEU A 131 8.99 1.46 9.37
CA LEU A 131 10.20 1.16 8.62
C LEU A 131 10.26 1.94 7.30
N ALA A 132 9.13 2.05 6.60
CA ALA A 132 9.04 2.86 5.39
C ALA A 132 9.37 4.33 5.66
N GLU A 133 8.82 4.92 6.71
CA GLU A 133 9.14 6.29 7.12
C GLU A 133 10.61 6.47 7.51
N TYR A 134 11.22 5.46 8.12
CA TYR A 134 12.65 5.50 8.45
C TYR A 134 13.53 5.63 7.20
N TYR A 135 13.25 4.86 6.17
CA TYR A 135 13.97 4.96 4.90
C TYR A 135 13.61 6.22 4.11
N ARG A 136 12.35 6.66 4.16
CA ARG A 136 11.95 7.95 3.61
C ARG A 136 12.78 9.09 4.17
N ASP A 137 13.02 9.10 5.48
CA ASP A 137 13.80 10.14 6.15
C ASP A 137 15.28 10.14 5.75
N MET A 138 15.75 9.07 5.11
CA MET A 138 17.06 9.02 4.47
C MET A 138 17.07 9.62 3.06
N GLY A 139 15.92 10.03 2.53
CA GLY A 139 15.78 10.60 1.20
C GLY A 139 15.42 9.60 0.11
N TYR A 140 14.93 8.41 0.49
CA TYR A 140 14.46 7.40 -0.47
C TYR A 140 12.97 7.56 -0.79
N HIS A 141 12.60 7.06 -1.96
CA HIS A 141 11.21 6.91 -2.37
C HIS A 141 10.76 5.48 -2.10
N ILE A 142 9.80 5.33 -1.20
CA ILE A 142 9.34 4.03 -0.70
C ILE A 142 7.97 3.72 -1.28
N ALA A 143 7.78 2.49 -1.77
CA ALA A 143 6.46 1.94 -2.06
C ALA A 143 6.11 0.89 -1.01
N ILE A 144 4.97 1.08 -0.35
CA ILE A 144 4.46 0.19 0.69
C ILE A 144 3.30 -0.59 0.08
N MET A 145 3.38 -1.90 0.15
CA MET A 145 2.34 -2.80 -0.32
C MET A 145 1.80 -3.59 0.86
N ALA A 146 0.54 -3.37 1.23
CA ALA A 146 -0.12 -4.07 2.32
C ALA A 146 -1.09 -5.13 1.76
N ASP A 147 -0.79 -6.40 2.01
CA ASP A 147 -1.62 -7.53 1.61
C ASP A 147 -2.04 -8.33 2.87
N SER A 148 -3.25 -8.18 3.37
CA SER A 148 -4.28 -7.24 2.97
C SER A 148 -4.76 -6.40 4.15
N THR A 149 -5.21 -5.20 3.87
CA THR A 149 -5.79 -4.33 4.90
C THR A 149 -7.10 -4.87 5.46
N SER A 150 -7.81 -5.73 4.73
CA SER A 150 -9.00 -6.43 5.23
C SER A 150 -8.66 -7.35 6.41
N ARG A 151 -7.53 -8.04 6.36
CA ARG A 151 -7.09 -8.89 7.47
C ARG A 151 -6.69 -8.08 8.70
N TRP A 152 -6.15 -6.90 8.48
CA TRP A 152 -5.90 -5.95 9.55
C TRP A 152 -7.20 -5.46 10.19
N ALA A 153 -8.21 -5.12 9.39
CA ALA A 153 -9.52 -4.73 9.88
C ALA A 153 -10.21 -5.88 10.67
N GLU A 154 -10.08 -7.13 10.22
CA GLU A 154 -10.53 -8.31 10.98
C GLU A 154 -9.83 -8.41 12.34
N ALA A 155 -8.54 -8.12 12.41
CA ALA A 155 -7.80 -8.10 13.67
C ALA A 155 -8.35 -7.01 14.63
N LEU A 156 -8.63 -5.82 14.11
CA LEU A 156 -9.26 -4.75 14.89
C LEU A 156 -10.64 -5.17 15.40
N ARG A 157 -11.44 -5.83 14.58
CA ARG A 157 -12.75 -6.37 14.96
C ARG A 157 -12.64 -7.41 16.09
N GLU A 158 -11.67 -8.33 15.99
CA GLU A 158 -11.46 -9.35 17.02
C GLU A 158 -10.99 -8.74 18.34
N ILE A 159 -10.08 -7.77 18.31
CA ILE A 159 -9.60 -7.08 19.52
C ILE A 159 -10.74 -6.31 20.19
N SER A 160 -11.49 -5.53 19.42
CA SER A 160 -12.62 -4.75 19.95
C SER A 160 -13.72 -5.64 20.54
N GLY A 161 -13.99 -6.79 19.89
CA GLY A 161 -14.94 -7.78 20.43
C GLY A 161 -14.49 -8.38 21.76
N ARG A 162 -13.19 -8.65 21.93
CA ARG A 162 -12.64 -9.15 23.21
C ARG A 162 -12.64 -8.09 24.32
N LEU A 163 -12.56 -6.82 23.95
CA LEU A 163 -12.60 -5.69 24.89
C LEU A 163 -14.01 -5.19 25.15
N GLU A 164 -15.01 -5.83 24.56
CA GLU A 164 -16.43 -5.43 24.67
C GLU A 164 -16.67 -3.97 24.28
N GLU A 165 -15.92 -3.48 23.28
CA GLU A 165 -16.05 -2.13 22.79
C GLU A 165 -17.31 -1.96 21.92
N MET A 166 -17.73 -0.71 21.70
CA MET A 166 -18.86 -0.42 20.83
C MET A 166 -18.57 -0.82 19.39
N LEU A 167 -19.40 -1.68 18.84
CA LEU A 167 -19.33 -2.15 17.47
C LEU A 167 -20.26 -1.33 16.58
N ALA A 168 -19.81 -1.07 15.36
CA ALA A 168 -20.56 -0.43 14.28
C ALA A 168 -21.04 -1.47 13.26
N GLU A 169 -21.14 -1.07 12.00
CA GLU A 169 -21.61 -1.93 10.90
C GLU A 169 -20.76 -3.21 10.78
N GLU A 170 -21.43 -4.32 10.55
CA GLU A 170 -20.83 -5.66 10.38
C GLU A 170 -19.90 -6.10 11.53
N GLY A 171 -20.07 -5.54 12.71
CA GLY A 171 -19.27 -5.89 13.89
C GLY A 171 -17.86 -5.31 13.90
N PHE A 172 -17.56 -4.37 13.04
CA PHE A 172 -16.32 -3.61 13.11
C PHE A 172 -16.37 -2.54 14.21
N PRO A 173 -15.22 -2.18 14.82
CA PRO A 173 -15.20 -1.10 15.80
C PRO A 173 -15.57 0.24 15.14
N ALA A 174 -16.23 1.10 15.90
CA ALA A 174 -16.64 2.44 15.45
C ALA A 174 -15.44 3.31 15.00
N TYR A 175 -14.23 3.01 15.49
CA TYR A 175 -13.00 3.71 15.12
C TYR A 175 -12.27 3.12 13.88
N LEU A 176 -12.83 2.13 13.18
CA LEU A 176 -12.21 1.59 11.97
C LEU A 176 -11.87 2.68 10.93
N PRO A 177 -12.77 3.62 10.61
CA PRO A 177 -12.43 4.70 9.68
C PRO A 177 -11.24 5.54 10.14
N SER A 178 -11.15 5.87 11.42
CA SER A 178 -10.03 6.65 11.97
C SER A 178 -8.71 5.90 11.84
N ARG A 179 -8.70 4.58 12.07
CA ARG A 179 -7.49 3.77 11.92
C ARG A 179 -7.02 3.66 10.47
N LEU A 180 -7.95 3.50 9.53
CA LEU A 180 -7.63 3.51 8.11
C LEU A 180 -7.10 4.87 7.66
N SER A 181 -7.74 5.95 8.09
CA SER A 181 -7.28 7.32 7.83
C SER A 181 -5.85 7.55 8.35
N GLU A 182 -5.60 7.24 9.63
CA GLU A 182 -4.26 7.36 10.24
C GLU A 182 -3.19 6.60 9.46
N PHE A 183 -3.51 5.42 8.95
CA PHE A 183 -2.58 4.64 8.15
C PHE A 183 -2.29 5.29 6.79
N TYR A 184 -3.32 5.64 6.03
CA TYR A 184 -3.14 6.24 4.71
C TYR A 184 -2.58 7.67 4.77
N GLU A 185 -2.85 8.43 5.82
CA GLU A 185 -2.30 9.78 6.01
C GLU A 185 -0.79 9.79 6.27
N ARG A 186 -0.20 8.67 6.63
CA ARG A 186 1.26 8.53 6.76
C ARG A 186 1.97 8.50 5.41
N ALA A 187 1.26 8.28 4.31
CA ALA A 187 1.80 8.49 2.97
C ALA A 187 2.02 9.98 2.72
N GLY A 188 3.04 10.30 1.95
CA GLY A 188 3.28 11.67 1.55
C GLY A 188 4.61 11.88 0.85
N TYR A 189 4.68 12.95 0.08
CA TYR A 189 5.92 13.49 -0.46
C TYR A 189 6.39 14.60 0.48
N VAL A 190 7.57 14.45 1.06
CA VAL A 190 7.98 15.28 2.18
C VAL A 190 9.42 15.77 2.03
N GLU A 191 9.67 16.93 2.63
CA GLU A 191 11.01 17.35 3.00
C GLU A 191 11.32 16.83 4.40
N THR A 192 12.37 16.05 4.52
CA THR A 192 12.79 15.45 5.78
C THR A 192 13.45 16.47 6.68
N MET A 193 13.62 16.14 7.98
CA MET A 193 14.32 17.01 8.93
C MET A 193 15.76 17.33 8.51
N ASN A 194 16.35 16.54 7.61
CA ASN A 194 17.68 16.77 7.05
C ASN A 194 17.68 17.60 5.76
N GLY A 195 16.54 18.14 5.36
CA GLY A 195 16.40 18.92 4.12
C GLY A 195 16.45 18.08 2.83
N ARG A 196 16.31 16.76 2.91
CA ARG A 196 16.22 15.88 1.74
C ARG A 196 14.76 15.62 1.38
N GLU A 197 14.50 15.41 0.12
CA GLU A 197 13.21 14.95 -0.33
C GLU A 197 13.11 13.43 -0.17
N GLY A 198 11.94 12.95 0.20
CA GLY A 198 11.61 11.54 0.29
C GLY A 198 10.11 11.34 0.17
N SER A 199 9.69 10.15 -0.22
CA SER A 199 8.26 9.84 -0.33
C SER A 199 7.94 8.46 0.21
N ALA A 200 6.73 8.32 0.74
CA ALA A 200 6.14 7.05 1.12
C ALA A 200 4.79 6.93 0.40
N THR A 201 4.70 5.99 -0.51
CA THR A 201 3.48 5.69 -1.28
C THR A 201 2.85 4.43 -0.73
N ILE A 202 1.57 4.46 -0.40
CA ILE A 202 0.85 3.31 0.16
C ILE A 202 -0.07 2.71 -0.89
N ILE A 203 0.07 1.40 -1.11
CA ILE A 203 -0.79 0.61 -1.97
C ILE A 203 -1.38 -0.51 -1.11
N GLY A 204 -2.64 -0.36 -0.73
CA GLY A 204 -3.34 -1.32 0.12
C GLY A 204 -4.21 -2.27 -0.70
N ALA A 205 -3.99 -3.58 -0.57
CA ALA A 205 -4.93 -4.56 -1.10
C ALA A 205 -6.13 -4.69 -0.15
N VAL A 206 -7.31 -4.74 -0.72
CA VAL A 206 -8.56 -4.97 -0.01
C VAL A 206 -9.19 -6.25 -0.55
N SER A 207 -9.65 -7.12 0.34
CA SER A 207 -10.25 -8.41 -0.01
C SER A 207 -11.72 -8.46 0.40
N PRO A 208 -12.62 -7.80 -0.35
CA PRO A 208 -14.03 -7.81 -0.03
C PRO A 208 -14.61 -9.22 -0.17
N GLN A 209 -15.42 -9.63 0.79
CA GLN A 209 -16.11 -10.92 0.74
C GLN A 209 -17.09 -10.94 -0.44
N GLY A 210 -17.08 -12.01 -1.21
CA GLY A 210 -17.97 -12.13 -2.36
C GLY A 210 -17.71 -11.13 -3.51
N SER A 211 -16.63 -10.37 -3.46
CA SER A 211 -16.37 -9.22 -4.35
C SER A 211 -17.40 -8.09 -4.21
N ASP A 212 -17.99 -7.96 -3.04
CA ASP A 212 -18.92 -6.89 -2.70
C ASP A 212 -18.16 -5.66 -2.20
N PHE A 213 -18.09 -4.63 -3.04
CA PHE A 213 -17.42 -3.38 -2.71
C PHE A 213 -18.23 -2.45 -1.79
N SER A 214 -19.43 -2.85 -1.37
CA SER A 214 -20.25 -2.11 -0.41
C SER A 214 -19.86 -2.38 1.06
N GLU A 215 -18.98 -3.36 1.30
CA GLU A 215 -18.52 -3.68 2.66
C GLU A 215 -17.82 -2.48 3.34
N PRO A 216 -17.89 -2.37 4.68
CA PRO A 216 -17.36 -1.20 5.41
C PRO A 216 -15.88 -0.93 5.18
N VAL A 217 -15.02 -1.94 5.08
CA VAL A 217 -13.58 -1.76 4.88
C VAL A 217 -13.30 -1.12 3.52
N THR A 218 -13.90 -1.63 2.46
CA THR A 218 -13.75 -1.11 1.09
C THR A 218 -14.30 0.30 0.99
N GLN A 219 -15.49 0.55 1.54
CA GLN A 219 -16.12 1.88 1.50
C GLN A 219 -15.32 2.93 2.28
N ASN A 220 -14.81 2.59 3.45
CA ASN A 220 -13.96 3.51 4.20
C ASN A 220 -12.60 3.71 3.52
N THR A 221 -11.98 2.66 2.99
CA THR A 221 -10.74 2.79 2.22
C THR A 221 -10.91 3.74 1.04
N LYS A 222 -12.01 3.61 0.30
CA LYS A 222 -12.33 4.48 -0.83
C LYS A 222 -12.39 5.97 -0.49
N ARG A 223 -12.71 6.32 0.76
CA ARG A 223 -12.74 7.73 1.23
C ARG A 223 -11.35 8.32 1.44
N PHE A 224 -10.35 7.49 1.72
CA PHE A 224 -9.01 7.94 2.11
C PHE A 224 -7.97 7.78 1.01
N VAL A 225 -8.25 6.97 -0.01
CA VAL A 225 -7.35 6.79 -1.15
C VAL A 225 -7.76 7.68 -2.31
N ARG A 226 -6.77 8.23 -3.00
CA ARG A 226 -7.00 9.05 -4.20
C ARG A 226 -6.88 8.25 -5.49
N CYS A 227 -6.43 7.00 -5.40
CA CYS A 227 -6.34 6.09 -6.53
C CYS A 227 -6.99 4.76 -6.16
N PHE A 228 -7.82 4.21 -7.05
CA PHE A 228 -8.60 3.02 -6.79
C PHE A 228 -8.59 2.12 -8.03
N TRP A 229 -7.96 0.95 -7.92
CA TRP A 229 -7.81 -0.02 -9.01
C TRP A 229 -8.68 -1.23 -8.73
N ALA A 230 -9.96 -1.15 -9.07
CA ALA A 230 -10.92 -2.21 -8.82
C ALA A 230 -10.65 -3.42 -9.72
N LEU A 231 -10.39 -4.58 -9.13
CA LEU A 231 -10.24 -5.83 -9.86
C LEU A 231 -11.59 -6.52 -10.03
N ASP A 232 -11.89 -6.87 -11.26
CA ASP A 232 -13.16 -7.49 -11.66
C ASP A 232 -13.01 -9.00 -11.86
N LYS A 233 -13.92 -9.74 -11.24
CA LYS A 233 -13.96 -11.18 -11.29
C LYS A 233 -14.29 -11.71 -12.71
N ASN A 234 -15.14 -11.02 -13.44
CA ASN A 234 -15.53 -11.40 -14.79
C ASN A 234 -14.36 -11.24 -15.78
N LEU A 235 -13.59 -10.15 -15.63
CA LEU A 235 -12.38 -9.96 -16.41
C LEU A 235 -11.33 -11.04 -16.10
N ALA A 236 -11.17 -11.41 -14.83
CA ALA A 236 -10.28 -12.49 -14.43
C ALA A 236 -10.72 -13.85 -15.01
N TYR A 237 -12.01 -14.16 -15.01
CA TYR A 237 -12.54 -15.38 -15.65
C TYR A 237 -12.34 -15.38 -17.16
N ALA A 238 -12.45 -14.23 -17.79
CA ALA A 238 -12.14 -14.06 -19.21
C ALA A 238 -10.61 -14.08 -19.49
N ARG A 239 -9.78 -14.26 -18.47
CA ARG A 239 -8.31 -14.22 -18.56
C ARG A 239 -7.77 -12.89 -19.12
N HIS A 240 -8.50 -11.81 -18.87
CA HIS A 240 -8.06 -10.46 -19.18
C HIS A 240 -7.29 -9.89 -17.99
N TYR A 241 -5.98 -9.78 -18.13
CA TYR A 241 -5.10 -9.28 -17.07
C TYR A 241 -4.27 -8.07 -17.54
N PRO A 242 -4.03 -7.09 -16.64
CA PRO A 242 -4.62 -6.99 -15.30
C PRO A 242 -6.14 -6.84 -15.36
N ALA A 243 -6.85 -7.47 -14.43
CA ALA A 243 -8.32 -7.51 -14.39
C ALA A 243 -8.93 -6.21 -13.84
N ILE A 244 -8.37 -5.07 -14.22
CA ILE A 244 -8.80 -3.75 -13.74
C ILE A 244 -10.06 -3.31 -14.49
N ASN A 245 -11.13 -3.07 -13.74
CA ASN A 245 -12.35 -2.53 -14.27
C ASN A 245 -12.27 -1.01 -14.34
N TRP A 246 -12.13 -0.48 -15.54
CA TRP A 246 -11.96 0.95 -15.78
C TRP A 246 -13.19 1.80 -15.41
N ASN A 247 -14.40 1.23 -15.41
CA ASN A 247 -15.61 1.93 -14.99
C ASN A 247 -15.70 2.18 -13.49
N MET A 248 -15.09 1.27 -12.70
CA MET A 248 -15.10 1.33 -11.24
C MET A 248 -13.84 1.93 -10.66
N SER A 249 -12.80 1.99 -11.47
CA SER A 249 -11.48 2.51 -11.08
C SER A 249 -11.39 4.00 -11.35
N TYR A 250 -10.57 4.67 -10.55
CA TYR A 250 -10.29 6.10 -10.74
C TYR A 250 -8.90 6.46 -10.22
N SER A 251 -8.39 7.59 -10.68
CA SER A 251 -7.23 8.27 -10.11
C SER A 251 -7.49 9.77 -10.08
N GLU A 252 -7.26 10.39 -8.94
CA GLU A 252 -7.39 11.83 -8.74
C GLU A 252 -6.03 12.56 -8.93
N TYR A 253 -4.99 11.84 -9.33
CA TYR A 253 -3.64 12.40 -9.50
C TYR A 253 -3.38 12.97 -10.89
N SER A 254 -4.29 12.83 -11.83
CA SER A 254 -4.08 13.29 -13.22
C SER A 254 -3.76 14.78 -13.29
N ASP A 255 -4.50 15.62 -12.56
CA ASP A 255 -4.27 17.06 -12.55
C ASP A 255 -2.95 17.43 -11.85
N ASP A 256 -2.63 16.76 -10.75
CA ASP A 256 -1.38 16.99 -10.01
C ASP A 256 -0.13 16.62 -10.81
N LEU A 257 -0.26 15.70 -11.76
CA LEU A 257 0.82 15.16 -12.58
C LEU A 257 0.89 15.79 -13.99
N ALA A 258 -0.09 16.62 -14.36
CA ALA A 258 -0.20 17.19 -15.69
C ALA A 258 1.07 17.98 -16.10
N GLU A 259 1.60 18.80 -15.19
CA GLU A 259 2.83 19.57 -15.44
C GLU A 259 4.01 18.64 -15.73
N TYR A 260 4.20 17.59 -14.97
CA TYR A 260 5.26 16.60 -15.19
C TYR A 260 5.14 15.92 -16.55
N TYR A 261 3.94 15.49 -16.93
CA TYR A 261 3.74 14.82 -18.22
C TYR A 261 3.90 15.78 -19.39
N ASN A 262 3.46 17.01 -19.28
CA ASN A 262 3.65 18.04 -20.30
C ASN A 262 5.14 18.35 -20.54
N GLU A 263 5.94 18.39 -19.49
CA GLU A 263 7.38 18.64 -19.60
C GLU A 263 8.16 17.45 -20.19
N HIS A 264 7.75 16.20 -19.87
CA HIS A 264 8.54 15.01 -20.17
C HIS A 264 8.01 14.19 -21.36
N VAL A 265 6.74 14.30 -21.67
CA VAL A 265 6.10 13.48 -22.73
C VAL A 265 5.56 14.33 -23.87
N GLY A 266 5.08 15.53 -23.59
CA GLY A 266 4.56 16.49 -24.54
C GLY A 266 3.18 17.04 -24.15
N GLU A 267 2.88 18.24 -24.66
CA GLU A 267 1.65 18.98 -24.29
C GLU A 267 0.33 18.29 -24.69
N GLU A 268 0.39 17.30 -25.58
CA GLU A 268 -0.79 16.57 -26.07
C GLU A 268 -1.14 15.34 -25.20
N PHE A 269 -0.40 15.10 -24.12
CA PHE A 269 -0.58 13.89 -23.31
C PHE A 269 -1.70 14.02 -22.27
N CYS A 270 -2.06 15.21 -21.86
CA CYS A 270 -3.10 15.48 -20.82
C CYS A 270 -4.38 16.02 -21.43
#